data_79517d6ec8a3076320c5a3d600e1db92
#
_entry.id   79517d6ec8a3076320c5a3d600e1db92
#
_cell.length_a   1.000
_cell.length_b   1.000
_cell.length_c   1.000
_cell.angle_alpha   90.00
_cell.angle_beta   90.00
_cell.angle_gamma   90.00
#
_symmetry.space_group_name_H-M   'P 1'
#
loop_
_entity.id
_entity.type
_entity.pdbx_description
1 polymer ?
#
loop_
_entity_poly.entity_id
_entity_poly.type
_entity_poly.pdbx_seq_one_letter_code
_entity_poly.pdbx_strand_id
1 'polypeptide(L)'
;MKMIFGILEIFRNDPLLLLIITMGIAFAIGGIPPIIERNRRRGIENDLPAMLEALSDSLGAGLGLQQAMMAEADRNSGVLGKLLKETLKESHASSFDAALSNFATKSRSSQVQRVMHLMSTAVEQQAPLQNILADMSRDYERLNDLMNRRESDLMGRSILIIMFVSVGLPFLIAFIVGLFAPRSDGYQLDSFNSSFTLFFGAASLIAVSVSGRMLGRMKSALWWAPLWMAVSMSIYHVGVFVIGG
;
A
#
# COMPACT_ATOMS: atom_id res chain seq x y z
N MET A 1 22.82 25.96 -15.43
CA MET A 1 22.81 26.68 -14.14
C MET A 1 21.72 27.74 -14.08
N LYS A 2 21.54 28.65 -15.08
CA LYS A 2 20.46 29.67 -15.14
C LYS A 2 19.04 29.06 -15.04
N MET A 3 18.81 27.92 -15.69
CA MET A 3 17.49 27.23 -15.71
C MET A 3 17.09 26.69 -14.33
N ILE A 4 18.05 26.15 -13.56
CA ILE A 4 17.81 25.64 -12.19
C ILE A 4 17.52 26.81 -11.24
N PHE A 5 18.22 27.93 -11.39
CA PHE A 5 17.94 29.15 -10.60
C PHE A 5 16.56 29.74 -10.92
N GLY A 6 16.14 29.74 -12.21
CA GLY A 6 14.79 30.18 -12.58
C GLY A 6 13.69 29.33 -12.00
N ILE A 7 13.86 27.99 -11.99
CA ILE A 7 12.91 27.07 -11.36
C ILE A 7 12.82 27.31 -9.83
N LEU A 8 13.95 27.53 -9.17
CA LEU A 8 14.00 27.86 -7.74
C LEU A 8 13.33 29.21 -7.41
N GLU A 9 13.43 30.21 -8.30
CA GLU A 9 12.74 31.49 -8.13
C GLU A 9 11.23 31.37 -8.27
N ILE A 10 10.73 30.51 -9.16
CA ILE A 10 9.30 30.21 -9.29
C ILE A 10 8.75 29.67 -7.98
N PHE A 11 9.43 28.68 -7.39
CA PHE A 11 9.01 28.10 -6.09
C PHE A 11 9.11 29.11 -4.94
N ARG A 12 10.00 30.11 -5.02
CA ARG A 12 10.14 31.16 -3.99
C ARG A 12 9.07 32.23 -4.08
N ASN A 13 8.58 32.52 -5.28
CA ASN A 13 7.61 33.59 -5.49
C ASN A 13 6.15 33.17 -5.25
N ASP A 14 5.83 31.86 -5.31
CA ASP A 14 4.49 31.34 -5.05
C ASP A 14 4.40 30.64 -3.68
N PRO A 15 4.04 31.37 -2.61
CA PRO A 15 3.98 30.81 -1.25
C PRO A 15 2.94 29.70 -1.12
N LEU A 16 1.86 29.71 -1.92
CA LEU A 16 0.86 28.66 -1.97
C LEU A 16 1.44 27.33 -2.48
N LEU A 17 2.26 27.38 -3.51
CA LEU A 17 2.89 26.20 -4.11
C LEU A 17 3.91 25.58 -3.15
N LEU A 18 4.71 26.40 -2.47
CA LEU A 18 5.62 25.97 -1.40
C LEU A 18 4.86 25.30 -0.25
N LEU A 19 3.75 25.88 0.18
CA LEU A 19 2.92 25.32 1.25
C LEU A 19 2.35 23.96 0.85
N ILE A 20 1.86 23.81 -0.38
CA ILE A 20 1.32 22.53 -0.88
C ILE A 20 2.42 21.48 -1.00
N ILE A 21 3.62 21.83 -1.46
CA ILE A 21 4.75 20.91 -1.55
C ILE A 21 5.19 20.43 -0.16
N THR A 22 5.36 21.36 0.79
CA THR A 22 5.77 21.01 2.15
C THR A 22 4.71 20.16 2.85
N MET A 23 3.45 20.49 2.66
CA MET A 23 2.32 19.70 3.15
C MET A 23 2.28 18.33 2.48
N GLY A 24 2.51 18.25 1.17
CA GLY A 24 2.58 16.99 0.41
C GLY A 24 3.66 16.06 0.94
N ILE A 25 4.85 16.56 1.20
CA ILE A 25 5.96 15.79 1.76
C ILE A 25 5.63 15.33 3.19
N ALA A 26 5.10 16.21 4.04
CA ALA A 26 4.72 15.87 5.40
C ALA A 26 3.65 14.76 5.45
N PHE A 27 2.62 14.84 4.60
CA PHE A 27 1.60 13.80 4.49
C PHE A 27 2.15 12.50 3.90
N ALA A 28 3.04 12.54 2.90
CA ALA A 28 3.67 11.35 2.35
C ALA A 28 4.47 10.59 3.42
N ILE A 29 5.21 11.30 4.27
CA ILE A 29 5.93 10.70 5.41
C ILE A 29 4.95 10.04 6.39
N GLY A 30 3.83 10.68 6.72
CA GLY A 30 2.78 10.11 7.57
C GLY A 30 2.10 8.87 6.98
N GLY A 31 2.12 8.69 5.66
CA GLY A 31 1.59 7.52 4.96
C GLY A 31 2.48 6.27 5.00
N ILE A 32 3.76 6.40 5.39
CA ILE A 32 4.72 5.29 5.41
C ILE A 32 4.37 4.20 6.44
N PRO A 33 4.07 4.51 7.72
CA PRO A 33 3.78 3.50 8.73
C PRO A 33 2.64 2.53 8.36
N PRO A 34 1.47 2.98 7.86
CA PRO A 34 0.39 2.08 7.47
C PRO A 34 0.76 1.18 6.28
N ILE A 35 1.68 1.61 5.40
CA ILE A 35 2.16 0.79 4.29
C ILE A 35 3.05 -0.34 4.81
N ILE A 36 3.98 -0.04 5.72
CA ILE A 36 4.88 -1.03 6.33
C ILE A 36 4.08 -2.10 7.05
N GLU A 37 3.11 -1.71 7.90
CA GLU A 37 2.27 -2.66 8.63
C GLU A 37 1.42 -3.52 7.68
N ARG A 38 0.92 -2.94 6.61
CA ARG A 38 0.19 -3.68 5.57
C ARG A 38 1.07 -4.70 4.85
N ASN A 39 2.29 -4.30 4.46
CA ASN A 39 3.22 -5.21 3.79
C ASN A 39 3.63 -6.35 4.72
N ARG A 40 3.83 -6.06 6.00
CA ARG A 40 4.06 -7.08 7.03
C ARG A 40 2.89 -8.07 7.12
N ARG A 41 1.67 -7.57 7.23
CA ARG A 41 0.47 -8.41 7.31
C ARG A 41 0.27 -9.25 6.04
N ARG A 42 0.52 -8.70 4.86
CA ARG A 42 0.48 -9.43 3.59
C ARG A 42 1.54 -10.51 3.51
N GLY A 43 2.75 -10.27 3.97
CA GLY A 43 3.77 -11.30 4.07
C GLY A 43 3.27 -12.48 4.89
N ILE A 44 2.67 -12.21 6.05
CA ILE A 44 2.08 -13.25 6.91
C ILE A 44 0.94 -14.01 6.20
N GLU A 45 0.04 -13.29 5.53
CA GLU A 45 -1.11 -13.91 4.82
C GLU A 45 -0.67 -14.74 3.60
N ASN A 46 0.37 -14.32 2.90
CA ASN A 46 0.92 -15.06 1.76
C ASN A 46 1.69 -16.33 2.19
N ASP A 47 2.35 -16.31 3.34
CA ASP A 47 3.08 -17.47 3.88
C ASP A 47 2.15 -18.47 4.57
N LEU A 48 0.91 -18.08 4.90
CA LEU A 48 -0.05 -18.89 5.64
C LEU A 48 -0.39 -20.24 4.96
N PRO A 49 -0.69 -20.30 3.64
CA PRO A 49 -0.98 -21.57 2.97
C PRO A 49 0.16 -22.57 3.08
N ALA A 50 1.40 -22.14 2.81
CA ALA A 50 2.58 -22.99 2.91
C ALA A 50 2.82 -23.52 4.34
N MET A 51 2.55 -22.69 5.35
CA MET A 51 2.59 -23.12 6.75
C MET A 51 1.55 -24.19 7.04
N LEU A 52 0.31 -24.00 6.57
CA LEU A 52 -0.77 -24.97 6.78
C LEU A 52 -0.48 -26.31 6.11
N GLU A 53 0.05 -26.31 4.90
CA GLU A 53 0.49 -27.49 4.17
C GLU A 53 1.58 -28.24 4.95
N ALA A 54 2.62 -27.52 5.38
CA ALA A 54 3.71 -28.09 6.16
C ALA A 54 3.25 -28.70 7.50
N LEU A 55 2.28 -28.05 8.15
CA LEU A 55 1.67 -28.60 9.37
C LEU A 55 0.86 -29.85 9.06
N SER A 56 0.07 -29.86 7.97
CA SER A 56 -0.66 -31.06 7.52
C SER A 56 0.26 -32.26 7.27
N ASP A 57 1.37 -32.01 6.56
CA ASP A 57 2.37 -33.06 6.26
C ASP A 57 3.03 -33.58 7.53
N SER A 58 3.37 -32.69 8.45
CA SER A 58 3.97 -33.07 9.74
C SER A 58 3.02 -33.88 10.61
N LEU A 59 1.73 -33.55 10.63
CA LEU A 59 0.70 -34.30 11.31
C LEU A 59 0.47 -35.69 10.64
N GLY A 60 0.53 -35.74 9.29
CA GLY A 60 0.47 -36.99 8.52
C GLY A 60 1.67 -37.89 8.79
N ALA A 61 2.82 -37.35 9.12
CA ALA A 61 3.99 -38.10 9.56
C ALA A 61 3.92 -38.54 11.04
N GLY A 62 2.82 -38.24 11.74
CA GLY A 62 2.58 -38.65 13.13
C GLY A 62 3.14 -37.67 14.20
N LEU A 63 3.60 -36.49 13.82
CA LEU A 63 4.01 -35.48 14.79
C LEU A 63 2.79 -34.86 15.49
N GLY A 64 2.92 -34.53 16.77
CA GLY A 64 1.92 -33.76 17.47
C GLY A 64 1.88 -32.30 16.95
N LEU A 65 0.70 -31.64 17.03
CA LEU A 65 0.53 -30.24 16.52
C LEU A 65 1.58 -29.28 17.07
N GLN A 66 1.87 -29.33 18.36
CA GLN A 66 2.87 -28.45 18.98
C GLN A 66 4.27 -28.69 18.40
N GLN A 67 4.64 -29.95 18.17
CA GLN A 67 5.94 -30.30 17.57
C GLN A 67 6.00 -29.86 16.10
N ALA A 68 4.93 -30.04 15.35
CA ALA A 68 4.82 -29.59 13.96
C ALA A 68 4.96 -28.07 13.86
N MET A 69 4.31 -27.32 14.74
CA MET A 69 4.44 -25.85 14.77
C MET A 69 5.84 -25.38 15.17
N MET A 70 6.52 -26.07 16.10
CA MET A 70 7.90 -25.76 16.45
C MET A 70 8.85 -26.04 15.29
N ALA A 71 8.70 -27.16 14.61
CA ALA A 71 9.49 -27.49 13.43
C ALA A 71 9.31 -26.47 12.30
N GLU A 72 8.06 -26.05 12.05
CA GLU A 72 7.78 -25.02 11.06
C GLU A 72 8.34 -23.64 11.46
N ALA A 73 8.27 -23.26 12.72
CA ALA A 73 8.86 -22.01 13.24
C ALA A 73 10.38 -21.95 13.04
N ASP A 74 11.06 -23.10 13.10
CA ASP A 74 12.52 -23.18 12.88
C ASP A 74 12.88 -23.20 11.39
N ARG A 75 12.02 -23.79 10.55
CA ARG A 75 12.23 -23.88 9.10
C ARG A 75 11.92 -22.56 8.38
N ASN A 76 10.88 -21.88 8.80
CA ASN A 76 10.40 -20.66 8.13
C ASN A 76 11.12 -19.43 8.65
N SER A 77 12.00 -18.85 7.81
CA SER A 77 12.73 -17.62 8.11
C SER A 77 11.94 -16.33 7.84
N GLY A 78 10.72 -16.44 7.30
CA GLY A 78 9.83 -15.31 6.97
C GLY A 78 9.29 -14.58 8.20
N VAL A 79 8.43 -13.59 7.95
CA VAL A 79 7.78 -12.81 9.02
C VAL A 79 6.88 -13.70 9.86
N LEU A 80 6.16 -14.63 9.21
CA LEU A 80 5.26 -15.60 9.86
C LEU A 80 6.05 -16.52 10.79
N GLY A 81 7.14 -17.13 10.31
CA GLY A 81 7.96 -18.07 11.10
C GLY A 81 8.62 -17.40 12.30
N LYS A 82 9.14 -16.17 12.14
CA LYS A 82 9.70 -15.39 13.26
C LYS A 82 8.67 -15.11 14.34
N LEU A 83 7.46 -14.70 13.92
CA LEU A 83 6.36 -14.43 14.85
C LEU A 83 5.92 -15.72 15.57
N LEU A 84 5.84 -16.84 14.85
CA LEU A 84 5.49 -18.14 15.39
C LEU A 84 6.55 -18.59 16.42
N LYS A 85 7.82 -18.47 16.07
CA LYS A 85 8.95 -18.79 16.96
C LYS A 85 8.95 -17.96 18.25
N GLU A 86 8.68 -16.66 18.14
CA GLU A 86 8.58 -15.76 19.29
C GLU A 86 7.44 -16.18 20.23
N THR A 87 6.23 -16.39 19.66
CA THR A 87 5.06 -16.76 20.46
C THR A 87 5.17 -18.14 21.10
N LEU A 88 5.75 -19.12 20.39
CA LEU A 88 5.97 -20.46 20.96
C LEU A 88 7.02 -20.46 22.07
N LYS A 89 8.05 -19.63 22.00
CA LYS A 89 9.03 -19.45 23.09
C LYS A 89 8.39 -18.84 24.35
N GLU A 90 7.53 -17.84 24.18
CA GLU A 90 6.79 -17.24 25.28
C GLU A 90 5.80 -18.23 25.92
N SER A 91 5.32 -19.23 25.16
CA SER A 91 4.36 -20.22 25.64
C SER A 91 4.94 -21.30 26.56
N HIS A 92 6.26 -21.39 26.73
CA HIS A 92 6.85 -22.29 27.71
C HIS A 92 6.39 -22.00 29.16
N ALA A 93 5.81 -20.82 29.40
CA ALA A 93 5.22 -20.40 30.67
C ALA A 93 3.66 -20.44 30.70
N SER A 94 3.00 -20.75 29.57
CA SER A 94 1.54 -20.72 29.41
C SER A 94 1.04 -21.94 28.62
N SER A 95 -0.29 -22.13 28.56
CA SER A 95 -0.88 -23.24 27.78
C SER A 95 -0.65 -23.05 26.26
N PHE A 96 -0.66 -24.15 25.50
CA PHE A 96 -0.54 -24.15 24.05
C PHE A 96 -1.66 -23.31 23.38
N ASP A 97 -2.88 -23.38 23.90
CA ASP A 97 -4.02 -22.56 23.40
C ASP A 97 -3.77 -21.07 23.62
N ALA A 98 -3.16 -20.69 24.73
CA ALA A 98 -2.76 -19.29 24.96
C ALA A 98 -1.70 -18.84 23.95
N ALA A 99 -0.78 -19.73 23.54
CA ALA A 99 0.19 -19.44 22.50
C ALA A 99 -0.47 -19.22 21.14
N LEU A 100 -1.42 -20.08 20.75
CA LEU A 100 -2.20 -19.93 19.50
C LEU A 100 -2.97 -18.60 19.47
N SER A 101 -3.64 -18.26 20.57
CA SER A 101 -4.38 -17.00 20.73
C SER A 101 -3.44 -15.78 20.66
N ASN A 102 -2.29 -15.87 21.29
CA ASN A 102 -1.29 -14.79 21.26
C ASN A 102 -0.69 -14.59 19.86
N PHE A 103 -0.38 -15.70 19.18
CA PHE A 103 0.05 -15.67 17.78
C PHE A 103 -1.00 -15.04 16.87
N ALA A 104 -2.27 -15.44 17.01
CA ALA A 104 -3.38 -14.85 16.28
C ALA A 104 -3.48 -13.34 16.48
N THR A 105 -3.36 -12.89 17.72
CA THR A 105 -3.46 -11.46 18.07
C THR A 105 -2.26 -10.66 17.55
N LYS A 106 -1.03 -11.15 17.75
CA LYS A 106 0.20 -10.50 17.31
C LYS A 106 0.32 -10.44 15.79
N SER A 107 -0.29 -11.37 15.06
CA SER A 107 -0.31 -11.39 13.59
C SER A 107 -1.03 -10.19 12.99
N ARG A 108 -2.04 -9.65 13.70
CA ARG A 108 -2.96 -8.61 13.22
C ARG A 108 -3.66 -8.96 11.90
N SER A 109 -3.73 -10.24 11.56
CA SER A 109 -4.42 -10.75 10.38
C SER A 109 -5.68 -11.49 10.77
N SER A 110 -6.80 -11.10 10.15
CA SER A 110 -8.08 -11.79 10.37
C SER A 110 -8.09 -13.20 9.77
N GLN A 111 -7.23 -13.49 8.79
CA GLN A 111 -7.07 -14.84 8.24
C GLN A 111 -6.38 -15.74 9.26
N VAL A 112 -5.25 -15.30 9.81
CA VAL A 112 -4.53 -16.05 10.85
C VAL A 112 -5.40 -16.26 12.09
N GLN A 113 -6.14 -15.25 12.52
CA GLN A 113 -7.06 -15.38 13.65
C GLN A 113 -8.11 -16.49 13.45
N ARG A 114 -8.72 -16.52 12.26
CA ARG A 114 -9.70 -17.58 11.92
C ARG A 114 -9.06 -18.95 11.90
N VAL A 115 -7.87 -19.09 11.30
CA VAL A 115 -7.15 -20.36 11.24
C VAL A 115 -6.81 -20.86 12.63
N MET A 116 -6.24 -19.99 13.48
CA MET A 116 -5.86 -20.39 14.85
C MET A 116 -7.08 -20.79 15.69
N HIS A 117 -8.19 -20.06 15.54
CA HIS A 117 -9.44 -20.43 16.22
C HIS A 117 -9.99 -21.78 15.75
N LEU A 118 -9.97 -22.04 14.44
CA LEU A 118 -10.39 -23.34 13.89
C LEU A 118 -9.47 -24.46 14.35
N MET A 119 -8.16 -24.24 14.42
CA MET A 119 -7.19 -25.20 14.93
C MET A 119 -7.46 -25.53 16.41
N SER A 120 -7.65 -24.52 17.26
CA SER A 120 -7.98 -24.73 18.67
C SER A 120 -9.27 -25.54 18.82
N THR A 121 -10.34 -25.16 18.12
CA THR A 121 -11.61 -25.88 18.13
C THR A 121 -11.46 -27.32 17.62
N ALA A 122 -10.69 -27.54 16.55
CA ALA A 122 -10.47 -28.88 16.00
C ALA A 122 -9.69 -29.80 16.97
N VAL A 123 -8.72 -29.25 17.71
CA VAL A 123 -8.01 -29.95 18.78
C VAL A 123 -8.98 -30.36 19.90
N GLU A 124 -9.80 -29.44 20.38
CA GLU A 124 -10.79 -29.68 21.43
C GLU A 124 -11.80 -30.78 21.03
N GLN A 125 -12.21 -30.78 19.75
CA GLN A 125 -13.17 -31.74 19.21
C GLN A 125 -12.54 -33.04 18.71
N GLN A 126 -11.23 -33.20 18.84
CA GLN A 126 -10.49 -34.38 18.31
C GLN A 126 -10.75 -34.66 16.82
N ALA A 127 -10.96 -33.56 16.05
CA ALA A 127 -11.20 -33.64 14.61
C ALA A 127 -9.93 -34.03 13.84
N PRO A 128 -10.04 -34.59 12.60
CA PRO A 128 -8.90 -34.95 11.76
C PRO A 128 -8.18 -33.73 11.23
N LEU A 129 -7.34 -33.13 12.08
CA LEU A 129 -6.63 -31.87 11.84
C LEU A 129 -5.82 -31.86 10.54
N GLN A 130 -5.18 -32.99 10.20
CA GLN A 130 -4.41 -33.12 8.97
C GLN A 130 -5.22 -32.72 7.74
N ASN A 131 -6.41 -33.34 7.56
CA ASN A 131 -7.24 -33.06 6.40
C ASN A 131 -7.77 -31.63 6.40
N ILE A 132 -8.17 -31.11 7.57
CA ILE A 132 -8.65 -29.75 7.72
C ILE A 132 -7.57 -28.73 7.30
N LEU A 133 -6.32 -28.91 7.74
CA LEU A 133 -5.22 -28.04 7.40
C LEU A 133 -4.85 -28.11 5.90
N ALA A 134 -4.87 -29.32 5.30
CA ALA A 134 -4.65 -29.50 3.88
C ALA A 134 -5.70 -28.78 3.03
N ASP A 135 -6.98 -28.90 3.40
CA ASP A 135 -8.06 -28.23 2.68
C ASP A 135 -7.99 -26.70 2.85
N MET A 136 -7.71 -26.23 4.08
CA MET A 136 -7.51 -24.81 4.36
C MET A 136 -6.31 -24.24 3.60
N SER A 137 -5.19 -24.97 3.49
CA SER A 137 -4.03 -24.53 2.70
C SER A 137 -4.44 -24.22 1.27
N ARG A 138 -5.12 -25.17 0.60
CA ARG A 138 -5.59 -25.00 -0.78
C ARG A 138 -6.58 -23.85 -0.95
N ASP A 139 -7.49 -23.68 0.00
CA ASP A 139 -8.49 -22.62 -0.03
C ASP A 139 -7.83 -21.23 0.13
N TYR A 140 -6.90 -21.09 1.06
CA TYR A 140 -6.17 -19.82 1.25
C TYR A 140 -5.21 -19.53 0.10
N GLU A 141 -4.57 -20.53 -0.50
CA GLU A 141 -3.76 -20.37 -1.70
C GLU A 141 -4.59 -19.79 -2.86
N ARG A 142 -5.74 -20.39 -3.15
CA ARG A 142 -6.67 -19.91 -4.18
C ARG A 142 -7.18 -18.50 -3.87
N LEU A 143 -7.51 -18.23 -2.61
CA LEU A 143 -7.95 -16.90 -2.18
C LEU A 143 -6.87 -15.86 -2.39
N ASN A 144 -5.62 -16.15 -2.00
CA ASN A 144 -4.49 -15.25 -2.18
C ASN A 144 -4.20 -14.99 -3.66
N ASP A 145 -4.25 -16.02 -4.50
CA ASP A 145 -4.07 -15.89 -5.94
C ASP A 145 -5.13 -14.98 -6.57
N LEU A 146 -6.40 -15.17 -6.22
CA LEU A 146 -7.49 -14.35 -6.72
C LEU A 146 -7.35 -12.89 -6.25
N MET A 147 -6.99 -12.68 -4.99
CA MET A 147 -6.78 -11.35 -4.42
C MET A 147 -5.57 -10.64 -5.07
N ASN A 148 -4.46 -11.36 -5.27
CA ASN A 148 -3.25 -10.81 -5.88
C ASN A 148 -3.49 -10.44 -7.36
N ARG A 149 -4.16 -11.29 -8.13
CA ARG A 149 -4.53 -11.00 -9.53
C ARG A 149 -5.44 -9.78 -9.61
N ARG A 150 -6.51 -9.75 -8.84
CA ARG A 150 -7.43 -8.60 -8.80
C ARG A 150 -6.71 -7.31 -8.41
N GLU A 151 -5.82 -7.37 -7.43
CA GLU A 151 -5.08 -6.19 -6.99
C GLU A 151 -4.10 -5.71 -8.05
N SER A 152 -3.39 -6.62 -8.73
CA SER A 152 -2.47 -6.29 -9.82
C SER A 152 -3.21 -5.58 -10.97
N ASP A 153 -4.36 -6.12 -11.40
CA ASP A 153 -5.17 -5.54 -12.47
C ASP A 153 -5.68 -4.14 -12.11
N LEU A 154 -6.20 -3.98 -10.90
CA LEU A 154 -6.70 -2.68 -10.44
C LEU A 154 -5.57 -1.68 -10.22
N MET A 155 -4.40 -2.13 -9.76
CA MET A 155 -3.23 -1.28 -9.54
C MET A 155 -2.71 -0.69 -10.85
N GLY A 156 -2.62 -1.51 -11.90
CA GLY A 156 -2.23 -1.05 -13.24
C GLY A 156 -3.15 0.06 -13.75
N ARG A 157 -4.46 -0.15 -13.67
CA ARG A 157 -5.46 0.86 -14.08
C ARG A 157 -5.40 2.13 -13.23
N SER A 158 -5.24 1.99 -11.92
CA SER A 158 -5.15 3.12 -10.99
C SER A 158 -3.91 3.97 -11.24
N ILE A 159 -2.76 3.36 -11.49
CA ILE A 159 -1.52 4.06 -11.83
C ILE A 159 -1.69 4.85 -13.13
N LEU A 160 -2.28 4.23 -14.15
CA LEU A 160 -2.55 4.92 -15.43
C LEU A 160 -3.43 6.16 -15.25
N ILE A 161 -4.50 6.07 -14.46
CA ILE A 161 -5.39 7.21 -14.17
C ILE A 161 -4.61 8.33 -13.47
N ILE A 162 -3.85 8.00 -12.41
CA ILE A 162 -3.09 8.99 -11.67
C ILE A 162 -2.02 9.63 -12.56
N MET A 163 -1.25 8.83 -13.30
CA MET A 163 -0.20 9.33 -14.20
C MET A 163 -0.76 10.22 -15.30
N PHE A 164 -1.86 9.80 -15.92
CA PHE A 164 -2.48 10.60 -16.98
C PHE A 164 -3.02 11.94 -16.45
N VAL A 165 -3.76 11.93 -15.34
CA VAL A 165 -4.40 13.14 -14.80
C VAL A 165 -3.41 14.04 -14.09
N SER A 166 -2.45 13.48 -13.34
CA SER A 166 -1.52 14.30 -12.53
C SER A 166 -0.24 14.70 -13.25
N VAL A 167 0.13 14.01 -14.33
CA VAL A 167 1.34 14.29 -15.10
C VAL A 167 1.03 14.61 -16.56
N GLY A 168 0.32 13.71 -17.25
CA GLY A 168 0.10 13.83 -18.69
C GLY A 168 -0.74 15.06 -19.06
N LEU A 169 -1.84 15.26 -18.38
CA LEU A 169 -2.78 16.35 -18.68
C LEU A 169 -2.22 17.74 -18.33
N PRO A 170 -1.60 17.97 -17.15
CA PRO A 170 -0.92 19.24 -16.86
C PRO A 170 0.20 19.53 -17.84
N PHE A 171 1.01 18.54 -18.21
CA PHE A 171 2.11 18.72 -19.17
C PHE A 171 1.57 19.11 -20.57
N LEU A 172 0.54 18.43 -21.05
CA LEU A 172 -0.06 18.71 -22.37
C LEU A 172 -0.64 20.13 -22.42
N ILE A 173 -1.37 20.53 -21.38
CA ILE A 173 -1.95 21.87 -21.32
C ILE A 173 -0.85 22.94 -21.14
N ALA A 174 0.17 22.68 -20.32
CA ALA A 174 1.33 23.57 -20.21
C ALA A 174 2.04 23.77 -21.56
N PHE A 175 2.16 22.70 -22.33
CA PHE A 175 2.75 22.74 -23.67
C PHE A 175 1.90 23.62 -24.63
N ILE A 176 0.60 23.45 -24.64
CA ILE A 176 -0.32 24.26 -25.47
C ILE A 176 -0.27 25.73 -25.04
N VAL A 177 -0.38 26.01 -23.75
CA VAL A 177 -0.36 27.37 -23.20
C VAL A 177 0.98 28.04 -23.48
N GLY A 178 2.10 27.34 -23.26
CA GLY A 178 3.45 27.87 -23.50
C GLY A 178 3.71 28.23 -24.97
N LEU A 179 3.14 27.45 -25.91
CA LEU A 179 3.31 27.72 -27.36
C LEU A 179 2.37 28.78 -27.90
N PHE A 180 1.12 28.82 -27.46
CA PHE A 180 0.07 29.60 -28.11
C PHE A 180 -0.40 30.82 -27.31
N ALA A 181 -0.04 30.93 -26.02
CA ALA A 181 -0.37 32.10 -25.24
C ALA A 181 0.36 33.32 -25.76
N PRO A 182 -0.36 34.41 -26.13
CA PRO A 182 0.30 35.63 -26.60
C PRO A 182 1.19 36.23 -25.50
N ARG A 183 2.43 36.54 -25.85
CA ARG A 183 3.42 37.20 -24.96
C ARG A 183 3.10 38.66 -24.66
N SER A 184 1.83 39.08 -24.76
CA SER A 184 1.40 40.43 -24.53
C SER A 184 0.95 40.60 -23.07
N ASP A 185 1.65 41.54 -22.43
CA ASP A 185 1.30 42.22 -21.18
C ASP A 185 0.40 41.52 -20.14
N GLY A 186 1.02 40.86 -19.31
CA GLY A 186 1.06 40.53 -17.89
C GLY A 186 -0.21 40.05 -17.20
N TYR A 187 -1.22 40.83 -17.10
CA TYR A 187 -2.26 40.69 -16.07
C TYR A 187 -3.29 39.58 -16.30
N GLN A 188 -3.66 39.28 -17.52
CA GLN A 188 -4.66 38.22 -17.80
C GLN A 188 -4.08 36.82 -17.76
N LEU A 189 -2.83 36.63 -18.12
CA LEU A 189 -2.15 35.35 -18.14
C LEU A 189 -1.88 34.82 -16.73
N ASP A 190 -1.55 35.68 -15.76
CA ASP A 190 -1.30 35.28 -14.38
C ASP A 190 -2.56 34.75 -13.70
N SER A 191 -3.72 35.37 -13.94
CA SER A 191 -5.00 34.90 -13.43
C SER A 191 -5.41 33.57 -14.05
N PHE A 192 -5.15 33.37 -15.35
CA PHE A 192 -5.37 32.09 -16.02
C PHE A 192 -4.44 31.00 -15.50
N ASN A 193 -3.17 31.28 -15.37
CA ASN A 193 -2.19 30.33 -14.85
C ASN A 193 -2.52 29.89 -13.43
N SER A 194 -2.91 30.81 -12.57
CA SER A 194 -3.33 30.51 -11.21
C SER A 194 -4.56 29.60 -11.18
N SER A 195 -5.56 29.89 -12.03
CA SER A 195 -6.78 29.08 -12.14
C SER A 195 -6.50 27.66 -12.65
N PHE A 196 -5.66 27.51 -13.66
CA PHE A 196 -5.27 26.20 -14.18
C PHE A 196 -4.44 25.40 -13.15
N THR A 197 -3.55 26.04 -12.43
CA THR A 197 -2.77 25.41 -11.36
C THR A 197 -3.69 24.81 -10.30
N LEU A 198 -4.68 25.56 -9.82
CA LEU A 198 -5.67 25.08 -8.87
C LEU A 198 -6.54 23.96 -9.45
N PHE A 199 -6.95 24.09 -10.73
CA PHE A 199 -7.73 23.05 -11.41
C PHE A 199 -6.97 21.72 -11.47
N PHE A 200 -5.68 21.72 -11.83
CA PHE A 200 -4.87 20.49 -11.87
C PHE A 200 -4.64 19.89 -10.49
N GLY A 201 -4.49 20.73 -9.46
CA GLY A 201 -4.46 20.27 -8.08
C GLY A 201 -5.74 19.53 -7.69
N ALA A 202 -6.91 20.13 -7.98
CA ALA A 202 -8.20 19.53 -7.71
C ALA A 202 -8.45 18.24 -8.54
N ALA A 203 -8.10 18.24 -9.82
CA ALA A 203 -8.21 17.08 -10.71
C ALA A 203 -7.36 15.91 -10.21
N SER A 204 -6.12 16.20 -9.77
CA SER A 204 -5.22 15.21 -9.18
C SER A 204 -5.80 14.61 -7.89
N LEU A 205 -6.39 15.43 -7.01
CA LEU A 205 -7.07 14.97 -5.80
C LEU A 205 -8.21 14.00 -6.14
N ILE A 206 -9.02 14.32 -7.14
CA ILE A 206 -10.11 13.46 -7.61
C ILE A 206 -9.54 12.14 -8.15
N ALA A 207 -8.51 12.20 -9.01
CA ALA A 207 -7.88 11.01 -9.58
C ALA A 207 -7.34 10.06 -8.51
N VAL A 208 -6.63 10.59 -7.50
CA VAL A 208 -6.11 9.80 -6.38
C VAL A 208 -7.25 9.23 -5.54
N SER A 209 -8.32 9.99 -5.30
CA SER A 209 -9.48 9.54 -4.53
C SER A 209 -10.23 8.41 -5.24
N VAL A 210 -10.46 8.54 -6.55
CA VAL A 210 -11.09 7.49 -7.37
C VAL A 210 -10.22 6.24 -7.38
N SER A 211 -8.91 6.38 -7.63
CA SER A 211 -7.96 5.27 -7.62
C SER A 211 -7.89 4.57 -6.25
N GLY A 212 -7.88 5.33 -5.16
CA GLY A 212 -7.93 4.81 -3.80
C GLY A 212 -9.21 4.03 -3.51
N ARG A 213 -10.33 4.48 -4.06
CA ARG A 213 -11.63 3.80 -3.93
C ARG A 213 -11.68 2.51 -4.74
N MET A 214 -11.17 2.50 -5.97
CA MET A 214 -11.06 1.31 -6.81
C MET A 214 -10.20 0.21 -6.15
N LEU A 215 -9.10 0.60 -5.51
CA LEU A 215 -8.22 -0.31 -4.78
C LEU A 215 -8.74 -0.70 -3.39
N GLY A 216 -9.86 -0.15 -2.93
CA GLY A 216 -10.34 -0.33 -1.55
C GLY A 216 -9.40 0.25 -0.48
N ARG A 217 -8.56 1.23 -0.85
CA ARG A 217 -7.47 1.79 -0.03
C ARG A 217 -7.60 3.30 0.16
N MET A 218 -8.81 3.79 0.29
CA MET A 218 -9.05 5.23 0.31
C MET A 218 -8.25 5.97 1.38
N LYS A 219 -8.16 5.41 2.61
CA LYS A 219 -7.38 6.01 3.70
C LYS A 219 -5.89 6.13 3.37
N SER A 220 -5.31 5.11 2.74
CA SER A 220 -3.90 5.13 2.32
C SER A 220 -3.67 6.06 1.13
N ALA A 221 -4.60 6.11 0.17
CA ALA A 221 -4.51 6.97 -0.99
C ALA A 221 -4.57 8.46 -0.62
N LEU A 222 -5.44 8.83 0.35
CA LEU A 222 -5.56 10.20 0.82
C LEU A 222 -4.26 10.76 1.44
N TRP A 223 -3.42 9.90 2.06
CA TRP A 223 -2.10 10.33 2.55
C TRP A 223 -1.16 10.75 1.42
N TRP A 224 -1.33 10.20 0.21
CA TRP A 224 -0.52 10.53 -0.96
C TRP A 224 -1.14 11.61 -1.84
N ALA A 225 -2.40 11.98 -1.59
CA ALA A 225 -3.13 12.94 -2.40
C ALA A 225 -2.44 14.32 -2.44
N PRO A 226 -1.97 14.93 -1.31
CA PRO A 226 -1.30 16.23 -1.35
C PRO A 226 0.02 16.19 -2.14
N LEU A 227 0.73 15.05 -2.11
CA LEU A 227 1.95 14.89 -2.91
C LEU A 227 1.62 14.92 -4.41
N TRP A 228 0.61 14.17 -4.86
CA TRP A 228 0.20 14.17 -6.26
C TRP A 228 -0.39 15.51 -6.72
N MET A 229 -1.08 16.23 -5.83
CA MET A 229 -1.48 17.61 -6.08
C MET A 229 -0.26 18.50 -6.32
N ALA A 230 0.74 18.44 -5.44
CA ALA A 230 1.97 19.23 -5.58
C ALA A 230 2.71 18.91 -6.88
N VAL A 231 2.81 17.62 -7.24
CA VAL A 231 3.43 17.18 -8.51
C VAL A 231 2.69 17.73 -9.71
N SER A 232 1.35 17.62 -9.74
CA SER A 232 0.52 18.09 -10.86
C SER A 232 0.64 19.62 -11.05
N MET A 233 0.56 20.38 -9.96
CA MET A 233 0.70 21.84 -9.99
C MET A 233 2.10 22.27 -10.42
N SER A 234 3.14 21.58 -9.92
CA SER A 234 4.54 21.87 -10.28
C SER A 234 4.82 21.60 -11.76
N ILE A 235 4.31 20.47 -12.30
CA ILE A 235 4.50 20.14 -13.72
C ILE A 235 3.87 21.19 -14.63
N TYR A 236 2.66 21.63 -14.30
CA TYR A 236 2.01 22.70 -15.08
C TYR A 236 2.81 24.00 -15.03
N HIS A 237 3.18 24.46 -13.83
CA HIS A 237 3.85 25.74 -13.63
C HIS A 237 5.24 25.77 -14.27
N VAL A 238 6.05 24.70 -14.03
CA VAL A 238 7.38 24.56 -14.66
C VAL A 238 7.26 24.39 -16.17
N GLY A 239 6.26 23.63 -16.64
CA GLY A 239 6.02 23.43 -18.07
C GLY A 239 5.72 24.73 -18.82
N VAL A 240 4.84 25.58 -18.29
CA VAL A 240 4.55 26.90 -18.87
C VAL A 240 5.78 27.80 -18.85
N PHE A 241 6.56 27.78 -17.77
CA PHE A 241 7.79 28.60 -17.68
C PHE A 241 8.88 28.15 -18.68
N VAL A 242 9.11 26.86 -18.83
CA VAL A 242 10.17 26.32 -19.72
C VAL A 242 9.82 26.49 -21.18
N ILE A 243 8.54 26.35 -21.55
CA ILE A 243 8.10 26.39 -22.96
C ILE A 243 7.73 27.82 -23.37
N GLY A 244 7.19 28.62 -22.45
CA GLY A 244 6.76 30.00 -22.71
C GLY A 244 7.85 31.06 -22.51
N GLY A 245 8.97 30.73 -21.87
CA GLY A 245 10.13 31.61 -21.66
C GLY A 245 11.19 31.42 -22.71
#